data_42a3eefaca7c71a3b0450bac589a77e0
#
_entry.id   42a3eefaca7c71a3b0450bac589a77e0
#
_cell.length_a   1.000
_cell.length_b   1.000
_cell.length_c   1.000
_cell.angle_alpha   90.00
_cell.angle_beta   90.00
_cell.angle_gamma   90.00
#
_symmetry.space_group_name_H-M   'P 1'
#
loop_
_entity.id
_entity.type
_entity.pdbx_description
1 polymer ?
#
loop_
_entity_poly.entity_id
_entity_poly.type
_entity_poly.pdbx_seq_one_letter_code
_entity_poly.pdbx_strand_id
1 'polypeptide(L)'
;MQAFSQRVAIKNNLVYDALLTPNLSLEFSFGEKWTLDTQVGMNFFFYENDPTADEYKTKKWSHWLVQPEIRYWICERFNGWFLGLHAHGGQMNVGGINIPFILQNKHKEMKAHRYEGYFYGGGISAGYHWILSDRLNLEAALGIGYAHVRYDKFKCTACGQRMEKGGADYLGPTRVSL
;
A
#
# COMPACT_ATOMS: atom_id res chain seq x y z
N MET A 1 8.54 2.21 -38.78
CA MET A 1 7.73 2.41 -37.57
C MET A 1 8.65 3.05 -36.53
N GLN A 2 8.41 4.30 -36.15
CA GLN A 2 9.15 4.90 -35.03
C GLN A 2 8.57 4.30 -33.76
N ALA A 3 9.32 3.43 -33.11
CA ALA A 3 9.01 3.00 -31.76
C ALA A 3 9.10 4.24 -30.85
N PHE A 4 7.99 4.78 -30.44
CA PHE A 4 7.95 5.78 -29.38
C PHE A 4 8.52 5.13 -28.12
N SER A 5 9.79 5.40 -27.91
CA SER A 5 10.48 4.92 -26.71
C SER A 5 9.95 5.68 -25.50
N GLN A 6 8.82 5.24 -24.96
CA GLN A 6 8.30 5.76 -23.71
C GLN A 6 9.38 5.67 -22.64
N ARG A 7 9.68 6.79 -21.97
CA ARG A 7 10.69 6.84 -20.91
C ARG A 7 10.08 7.05 -19.53
N VAL A 8 8.87 7.57 -19.49
CA VAL A 8 8.18 7.91 -18.25
C VAL A 8 6.71 7.53 -18.38
N ALA A 9 6.15 6.92 -17.35
CA ALA A 9 4.73 6.68 -17.22
C ALA A 9 4.23 7.21 -15.87
N ILE A 10 3.04 7.79 -15.88
CA ILE A 10 2.28 8.17 -14.69
C ILE A 10 1.15 7.17 -14.57
N LYS A 11 0.95 6.60 -13.37
CA LYS A 11 -0.05 5.56 -13.14
C LYS A 11 -0.85 5.84 -11.88
N ASN A 12 -2.05 5.31 -11.86
CA ASN A 12 -2.92 5.24 -10.70
C ASN A 12 -3.30 3.77 -10.47
N ASN A 13 -3.38 3.35 -9.24
CA ASN A 13 -3.75 1.99 -8.85
C ASN A 13 -5.21 1.98 -8.36
N LEU A 14 -6.09 1.44 -9.19
CA LEU A 14 -7.53 1.39 -8.92
C LEU A 14 -7.89 0.54 -7.70
N VAL A 15 -7.07 -0.48 -7.37
CA VAL A 15 -7.28 -1.28 -6.16
C VAL A 15 -7.11 -0.42 -4.90
N TYR A 16 -6.13 0.47 -4.89
CA TYR A 16 -5.91 1.38 -3.76
C TYR A 16 -7.00 2.43 -3.67
N ASP A 17 -7.49 2.93 -4.80
CA ASP A 17 -8.62 3.86 -4.81
C ASP A 17 -9.90 3.22 -4.27
N ALA A 18 -10.15 1.95 -4.62
CA ALA A 18 -11.27 1.17 -4.07
C ALA A 18 -11.13 0.96 -2.54
N LEU A 19 -9.91 0.98 -2.01
CA LEU A 19 -9.61 0.95 -0.58
C LEU A 19 -9.53 2.35 0.05
N LEU A 20 -10.05 3.37 -0.64
CA LEU A 20 -10.04 4.76 -0.19
C LEU A 20 -8.62 5.30 0.07
N THR A 21 -7.65 4.85 -0.71
CA THR A 21 -6.26 5.27 -0.63
C THR A 21 -5.84 5.92 -1.94
N PRO A 22 -6.10 7.23 -2.13
CA PRO A 22 -5.57 7.98 -3.25
C PRO A 22 -4.08 7.73 -3.42
N ASN A 23 -3.67 7.48 -4.66
CA ASN A 23 -2.31 7.07 -4.95
C ASN A 23 -1.83 7.57 -6.31
N LEU A 24 -0.54 7.64 -6.46
CA LEU A 24 0.11 8.00 -7.71
C LEU A 24 1.40 7.20 -7.83
N SER A 25 1.70 6.72 -9.03
CA SER A 25 2.96 6.09 -9.34
C SER A 25 3.64 6.76 -10.53
N LEU A 26 4.97 6.87 -10.42
CA LEU A 26 5.84 7.34 -11.48
C LEU A 26 6.80 6.21 -11.85
N GLU A 27 6.80 5.83 -13.12
CA GLU A 27 7.72 4.83 -13.63
C GLU A 27 8.68 5.43 -14.65
N PHE A 28 9.98 5.21 -14.43
CA PHE A 28 11.07 5.70 -15.27
C PHE A 28 11.84 4.54 -15.86
N SER A 29 12.11 4.58 -17.17
CA SER A 29 13.02 3.62 -17.79
C SER A 29 14.47 4.10 -17.70
N PHE A 30 15.38 3.23 -17.25
CA PHE A 30 16.80 3.49 -17.16
C PHE A 30 17.66 2.49 -17.99
N GLY A 31 17.01 1.62 -18.75
CA GLY A 31 17.64 0.66 -19.65
C GLY A 31 16.66 0.16 -20.69
N GLU A 32 17.09 -0.76 -21.53
CA GLU A 32 16.24 -1.34 -22.59
C GLU A 32 15.10 -2.19 -22.01
N LYS A 33 15.38 -2.86 -20.90
CA LYS A 33 14.45 -3.79 -20.22
C LYS A 33 14.22 -3.47 -18.75
N TRP A 34 14.73 -2.33 -18.27
CA TRP A 34 14.66 -2.00 -16.86
C TRP A 34 13.90 -0.70 -16.63
N THR A 35 13.02 -0.74 -15.65
CA THR A 35 12.30 0.45 -15.18
C THR A 35 12.31 0.51 -13.65
N LEU A 36 12.17 1.71 -13.12
CA LEU A 36 11.93 1.99 -11.72
C LEU A 36 10.54 2.60 -11.59
N ASP A 37 9.64 1.89 -10.93
CA ASP A 37 8.31 2.36 -10.56
C ASP A 37 8.32 2.79 -9.10
N THR A 38 7.74 3.93 -8.78
CA THR A 38 7.63 4.41 -7.40
C THR A 38 6.21 4.85 -7.15
N GLN A 39 5.49 4.05 -6.36
CA GLN A 39 4.13 4.33 -5.94
C GLN A 39 4.11 5.03 -4.59
N VAL A 40 3.30 6.08 -4.47
CA VAL A 40 2.99 6.77 -3.23
C VAL A 40 1.48 6.71 -3.03
N GLY A 41 1.05 6.30 -1.86
CA GLY A 41 -0.36 6.29 -1.48
C GLY A 41 -0.55 6.93 -0.11
N MET A 42 -1.66 7.61 0.06
CA MET A 42 -1.98 8.25 1.33
C MET A 42 -3.47 8.25 1.59
N ASN A 43 -3.84 8.03 2.84
CA ASN A 43 -5.20 8.14 3.31
C ASN A 43 -5.20 8.92 4.64
N PHE A 44 -5.89 10.03 4.68
CA PHE A 44 -6.04 10.89 5.85
C PHE A 44 -7.50 11.03 6.29
N PHE A 45 -8.37 10.10 5.87
CA PHE A 45 -9.78 10.16 6.24
C PHE A 45 -9.95 9.91 7.74
N PHE A 46 -10.52 10.90 8.41
CA PHE A 46 -10.99 10.80 9.78
C PHE A 46 -12.46 10.42 9.73
N TYR A 47 -12.83 9.29 10.27
CA TYR A 47 -14.23 8.97 10.47
C TYR A 47 -14.73 9.72 11.71
N GLU A 48 -15.84 10.40 11.54
CA GLU A 48 -16.46 11.25 12.53
C GLU A 48 -16.86 10.48 13.79
N ASN A 49 -16.75 11.14 14.95
CA ASN A 49 -17.23 10.62 16.22
C ASN A 49 -18.76 10.60 16.18
N ASP A 50 -19.37 9.49 16.53
CA ASP A 50 -20.80 9.46 16.85
C ASP A 50 -21.00 10.04 18.26
N PRO A 51 -21.54 11.26 18.40
CA PRO A 51 -21.71 11.91 19.70
C PRO A 51 -22.76 11.25 20.58
N THR A 52 -23.53 10.30 20.03
CA THR A 52 -24.62 9.59 20.75
C THR A 52 -24.19 8.22 21.27
N ALA A 53 -22.98 7.77 20.96
CA ALA A 53 -22.46 6.51 21.49
C ALA A 53 -21.89 6.75 22.90
N ASP A 54 -22.33 5.97 23.88
CA ASP A 54 -21.85 5.99 25.27
C ASP A 54 -20.34 5.70 25.46
N GLU A 55 -19.66 5.44 24.39
CA GLU A 55 -18.22 5.22 24.33
C GLU A 55 -17.69 6.00 23.12
N TYR A 56 -16.82 6.97 23.35
CA TYR A 56 -16.12 7.75 22.32
C TYR A 56 -15.28 6.82 21.41
N LYS A 57 -15.93 6.20 20.42
CA LYS A 57 -15.30 5.37 19.40
C LYS A 57 -14.84 6.24 18.24
N THR A 58 -13.72 6.90 18.43
CA THR A 58 -13.06 7.58 17.31
C THR A 58 -12.53 6.54 16.33
N LYS A 59 -13.25 6.34 15.23
CA LYS A 59 -12.74 5.55 14.11
C LYS A 59 -11.70 6.39 13.40
N LYS A 60 -10.47 5.90 13.33
CA LYS A 60 -9.38 6.54 12.62
C LYS A 60 -8.75 5.54 11.65
N TRP A 61 -8.64 5.98 10.38
CA TRP A 61 -7.94 5.24 9.33
C TRP A 61 -7.04 6.23 8.60
N SER A 62 -5.80 6.32 9.05
CA SER A 62 -4.83 7.20 8.43
C SER A 62 -3.54 6.43 8.18
N HIS A 63 -3.05 6.50 6.95
CA HIS A 63 -1.79 5.89 6.59
C HIS A 63 -1.18 6.59 5.37
N TRP A 64 0.11 6.46 5.23
CA TRP A 64 0.81 6.74 3.99
C TRP A 64 1.81 5.61 3.72
N LEU A 65 2.08 5.39 2.46
CA LEU A 65 3.06 4.40 2.03
C LEU A 65 3.84 4.90 0.82
N VAL A 66 5.08 4.44 0.72
CA VAL A 66 5.92 4.57 -0.47
C VAL A 66 6.41 3.19 -0.84
N GLN A 67 6.32 2.85 -2.12
CA GLN A 67 6.66 1.53 -2.64
C GLN A 67 7.46 1.64 -3.94
N PRO A 68 8.79 1.77 -3.86
CA PRO A 68 9.67 1.65 -5.01
C PRO A 68 9.79 0.20 -5.48
N GLU A 69 9.83 0.00 -6.79
CA GLU A 69 9.96 -1.30 -7.44
C GLU A 69 10.87 -1.20 -8.67
N ILE A 70 11.90 -2.02 -8.71
CA ILE A 70 12.72 -2.24 -9.90
C ILE A 70 12.08 -3.37 -10.69
N ARG A 71 11.85 -3.14 -11.99
CA ARG A 71 11.17 -4.05 -12.90
C ARG A 71 12.08 -4.48 -14.04
N TYR A 72 12.03 -5.76 -14.34
CA TYR A 72 12.65 -6.34 -15.51
C TYR A 72 11.57 -6.81 -16.49
N TRP A 73 11.58 -6.27 -17.69
CA TRP A 73 10.66 -6.58 -18.77
C TRP A 73 11.19 -7.72 -19.62
N ILE A 74 10.35 -8.74 -19.85
CA ILE A 74 10.78 -9.94 -20.59
C ILE A 74 11.02 -9.61 -22.06
N CYS A 75 10.11 -8.87 -22.68
CA CYS A 75 10.23 -8.47 -24.09
C CYS A 75 10.74 -7.04 -24.21
N GLU A 76 9.85 -6.09 -24.13
CA GLU A 76 10.11 -4.65 -24.25
C GLU A 76 9.59 -3.92 -23.01
N ARG A 77 10.23 -2.82 -22.63
CA ARG A 77 9.75 -2.00 -21.53
C ARG A 77 8.35 -1.45 -21.83
N PHE A 78 7.52 -1.38 -20.81
CA PHE A 78 6.12 -0.96 -20.89
C PHE A 78 5.25 -1.81 -21.83
N ASN A 79 5.64 -3.07 -22.08
CA ASN A 79 4.86 -3.98 -22.90
C ASN A 79 5.01 -5.44 -22.45
N GLY A 80 3.90 -6.10 -22.14
CA GLY A 80 3.85 -7.51 -21.79
C GLY A 80 4.26 -7.83 -20.35
N TRP A 81 4.90 -8.97 -20.15
CA TRP A 81 5.27 -9.48 -18.85
C TRP A 81 6.48 -8.78 -18.25
N PHE A 82 6.39 -8.52 -16.94
CA PHE A 82 7.53 -8.07 -16.15
C PHE A 82 7.62 -8.81 -14.81
N LEU A 83 8.82 -8.83 -14.27
CA LEU A 83 9.14 -9.28 -12.92
C LEU A 83 9.67 -8.07 -12.15
N GLY A 84 9.27 -7.93 -10.90
CA GLY A 84 9.65 -6.82 -10.05
C GLY A 84 10.27 -7.26 -8.73
N LEU A 85 11.16 -6.43 -8.23
CA LEU A 85 11.65 -6.46 -6.86
C LEU A 85 11.25 -5.14 -6.21
N HIS A 86 10.41 -5.21 -5.18
CA HIS A 86 9.90 -4.02 -4.51
C HIS A 86 10.32 -3.96 -3.04
N ALA A 87 10.52 -2.75 -2.57
CA ALA A 87 10.52 -2.42 -1.16
C ALA A 87 9.27 -1.59 -0.85
N HIS A 88 8.85 -1.58 0.39
CA HIS A 88 7.75 -0.72 0.84
C HIS A 88 7.99 -0.24 2.26
N GLY A 89 7.45 0.92 2.56
CA GLY A 89 7.48 1.49 3.89
C GLY A 89 6.44 2.58 4.05
N GLY A 90 6.02 2.79 5.29
CA GLY A 90 5.01 3.77 5.60
C GLY A 90 4.68 3.84 7.07
N GLN A 91 3.71 4.71 7.37
CA GLN A 91 3.16 4.85 8.71
C GLN A 91 1.66 4.58 8.68
N MET A 92 1.15 4.05 9.76
CA MET A 92 -0.27 3.80 9.96
C MET A 92 -0.72 4.31 11.32
N ASN A 93 -1.94 4.82 11.36
CA ASN A 93 -2.62 5.21 12.56
C ASN A 93 -4.07 4.72 12.45
N VAL A 94 -4.34 3.58 13.07
CA VAL A 94 -5.59 2.84 12.91
C VAL A 94 -6.22 2.60 14.27
N GLY A 95 -7.48 2.94 14.40
CA GLY A 95 -8.24 2.72 15.64
C GLY A 95 -9.73 2.62 15.38
N GLY A 96 -10.43 1.84 16.19
CA GLY A 96 -11.88 1.70 16.14
C GLY A 96 -12.44 0.99 14.89
N ILE A 97 -11.61 0.35 14.07
CA ILE A 97 -12.00 -0.27 12.80
C ILE A 97 -11.87 -1.79 12.85
N ASN A 98 -12.73 -2.46 12.09
CA ASN A 98 -12.69 -3.91 11.93
C ASN A 98 -12.05 -4.23 10.56
N ILE A 99 -10.81 -4.71 10.56
CA ILE A 99 -10.12 -5.11 9.34
C ILE A 99 -10.14 -6.64 9.25
N PRO A 100 -10.96 -7.24 8.36
CA PRO A 100 -11.20 -8.67 8.37
C PRO A 100 -9.99 -9.53 7.95
N PHE A 101 -8.99 -8.97 7.29
CA PHE A 101 -7.95 -9.77 6.62
C PHE A 101 -6.57 -9.79 7.31
N ILE A 102 -6.22 -8.81 8.12
CA ILE A 102 -4.82 -8.62 8.51
C ILE A 102 -4.42 -9.23 9.84
N LEU A 103 -5.36 -9.46 10.77
CA LEU A 103 -5.03 -9.95 12.12
C LEU A 103 -6.15 -10.83 12.72
N GLN A 104 -6.34 -12.02 12.17
CA GLN A 104 -7.43 -12.94 12.59
C GLN A 104 -7.53 -13.19 14.10
N ASN A 105 -6.45 -13.14 14.86
CA ASN A 105 -6.43 -13.42 16.29
C ASN A 105 -6.57 -12.20 17.21
N LYS A 106 -6.60 -10.97 16.68
CA LYS A 106 -6.66 -9.73 17.48
C LYS A 106 -7.87 -8.82 17.18
N HIS A 107 -8.88 -9.33 16.49
CA HIS A 107 -10.06 -8.53 16.06
C HIS A 107 -10.80 -7.81 17.19
N LYS A 108 -10.93 -8.41 18.35
CA LYS A 108 -11.62 -7.79 19.50
C LYS A 108 -10.84 -6.63 20.11
N GLU A 109 -9.52 -6.65 20.02
CA GLU A 109 -8.67 -5.62 20.60
C GLU A 109 -8.60 -4.36 19.75
N MET A 110 -8.74 -4.44 18.41
CA MET A 110 -8.71 -3.28 17.53
C MET A 110 -9.91 -2.35 17.66
N LYS A 111 -11.05 -2.83 18.11
CA LYS A 111 -12.22 -2.00 18.38
C LYS A 111 -12.04 -1.10 19.60
N ALA A 112 -11.23 -1.51 20.57
CA ALA A 112 -11.04 -0.83 21.84
C ALA A 112 -9.71 -0.04 21.92
N HIS A 113 -8.84 -0.20 20.95
CA HIS A 113 -7.48 0.35 20.99
C HIS A 113 -7.11 1.02 19.67
N ARG A 114 -6.25 2.03 19.77
CA ARG A 114 -5.61 2.72 18.65
C ARG A 114 -4.19 2.19 18.51
N TYR A 115 -3.83 1.86 17.28
CA TYR A 115 -2.50 1.41 16.89
C TYR A 115 -1.86 2.49 16.02
N GLU A 116 -0.72 2.97 16.47
CA GLU A 116 0.09 3.91 15.72
C GLU A 116 1.48 3.30 15.52
N GLY A 117 1.95 3.29 14.27
CA GLY A 117 3.20 2.63 14.01
C GLY A 117 3.70 2.83 12.58
N TYR A 118 4.79 2.17 12.29
CA TYR A 118 5.38 2.13 10.97
C TYR A 118 5.61 0.69 10.53
N PHE A 119 5.58 0.51 9.23
CA PHE A 119 5.88 -0.76 8.60
C PHE A 119 6.91 -0.57 7.50
N TYR A 120 7.71 -1.60 7.28
CA TYR A 120 8.67 -1.66 6.19
C TYR A 120 8.92 -3.10 5.79
N GLY A 121 9.29 -3.29 4.53
CA GLY A 121 9.52 -4.62 4.01
C GLY A 121 9.89 -4.62 2.55
N GLY A 122 9.78 -5.78 1.94
CA GLY A 122 10.04 -5.96 0.52
C GLY A 122 9.56 -7.31 0.02
N GLY A 123 9.57 -7.46 -1.29
CA GLY A 123 9.11 -8.67 -1.92
C GLY A 123 9.37 -8.70 -3.41
N ILE A 124 8.85 -9.73 -4.03
CA ILE A 124 8.92 -9.93 -5.48
C ILE A 124 7.51 -9.81 -6.06
N SER A 125 7.43 -9.38 -7.30
CA SER A 125 6.16 -9.23 -8.01
C SER A 125 6.27 -9.75 -9.43
N ALA A 126 5.14 -10.06 -10.02
CA ALA A 126 4.99 -10.31 -11.45
C ALA A 126 3.74 -9.59 -11.93
N GLY A 127 3.79 -9.10 -13.15
CA GLY A 127 2.65 -8.39 -13.74
C GLY A 127 2.67 -8.43 -15.26
N TYR A 128 1.56 -7.96 -15.80
CA TYR A 128 1.38 -7.83 -17.23
C TYR A 128 0.83 -6.45 -17.58
N HIS A 129 1.38 -5.88 -18.60
CA HIS A 129 1.03 -4.55 -19.09
C HIS A 129 0.43 -4.64 -20.49
N TRP A 130 -0.78 -4.08 -20.67
CA TRP A 130 -1.48 -4.01 -21.94
C TRP A 130 -1.44 -2.59 -22.48
N ILE A 131 -0.99 -2.43 -23.69
CA ILE A 131 -1.09 -1.17 -24.43
C ILE A 131 -2.49 -1.12 -25.05
N LEU A 132 -3.35 -0.23 -24.54
CA LEU A 132 -4.71 -0.03 -25.03
C LEU A 132 -4.78 1.02 -26.14
N SER A 133 -3.96 2.05 -26.04
CA SER A 133 -3.81 3.10 -27.04
C SER A 133 -2.47 3.83 -26.86
N ASP A 134 -2.20 4.82 -27.71
CA ASP A 134 -0.95 5.60 -27.67
C ASP A 134 -0.70 6.30 -26.32
N ARG A 135 -1.73 6.50 -25.51
CA ARG A 135 -1.64 7.23 -24.23
C ARG A 135 -2.25 6.50 -23.05
N LEU A 136 -2.98 5.42 -23.31
CA LEU A 136 -3.68 4.67 -22.27
C LEU A 136 -3.19 3.23 -22.22
N ASN A 137 -2.76 2.82 -21.06
CA ASN A 137 -2.30 1.48 -20.79
C ASN A 137 -3.02 0.93 -19.56
N LEU A 138 -3.12 -0.39 -19.49
CA LEU A 138 -3.62 -1.11 -18.33
C LEU A 138 -2.51 -2.02 -17.81
N GLU A 139 -2.39 -2.15 -16.52
CA GLU A 139 -1.42 -3.04 -15.88
C GLU A 139 -2.08 -3.81 -14.76
N ALA A 140 -1.80 -5.10 -14.68
CA ALA A 140 -2.15 -5.89 -13.52
C ALA A 140 -0.89 -6.53 -12.94
N ALA A 141 -0.70 -6.40 -11.64
CA ALA A 141 0.44 -7.01 -10.96
C ALA A 141 0.06 -7.54 -9.57
N LEU A 142 0.74 -8.62 -9.22
CA LEU A 142 0.64 -9.25 -7.90
C LEU A 142 2.06 -9.49 -7.37
N GLY A 143 2.27 -9.20 -6.09
CA GLY A 143 3.53 -9.42 -5.42
C GLY A 143 3.34 -10.03 -4.04
N ILE A 144 4.29 -10.86 -3.68
CA ILE A 144 4.41 -11.47 -2.35
C ILE A 144 5.70 -11.00 -1.69
N GLY A 145 5.67 -10.86 -0.38
CA GLY A 145 6.83 -10.38 0.34
C GLY A 145 6.66 -10.44 1.84
N TYR A 146 7.63 -9.86 2.50
CA TYR A 146 7.70 -9.75 3.94
C TYR A 146 7.54 -8.29 4.35
N ALA A 147 6.80 -8.07 5.45
CA ALA A 147 6.69 -6.79 6.10
C ALA A 147 6.88 -6.91 7.61
N HIS A 148 7.69 -6.06 8.18
CA HIS A 148 7.83 -5.89 9.62
C HIS A 148 7.06 -4.64 10.06
N VAL A 149 6.18 -4.83 11.03
CA VAL A 149 5.31 -3.77 11.58
C VAL A 149 5.73 -3.52 13.01
N ARG A 150 6.03 -2.27 13.35
CA ARG A 150 6.21 -1.83 14.73
C ARG A 150 5.08 -0.88 15.10
N TYR A 151 4.46 -1.13 16.24
CA TYR A 151 3.32 -0.33 16.68
C TYR A 151 3.37 -0.03 18.16
N ASP A 152 2.85 1.13 18.52
CA ASP A 152 2.49 1.53 19.86
C ASP A 152 0.96 1.40 20.02
N LYS A 153 0.51 0.79 21.11
CA LYS A 153 -0.89 0.56 21.45
C LYS A 153 -1.36 1.62 22.44
N PHE A 154 -2.47 2.28 22.14
CA PHE A 154 -3.10 3.29 22.99
C PHE A 154 -4.54 2.94 23.30
N LYS A 155 -5.06 3.36 24.48
CA LYS A 155 -6.50 3.28 24.76
C LYS A 155 -7.26 4.31 23.94
N CYS A 156 -8.41 3.92 23.37
CA CYS A 156 -9.27 4.83 22.63
C CYS A 156 -10.04 5.81 23.51
N THR A 157 -10.19 5.53 24.82
CA THR A 157 -11.08 6.24 25.74
C THR A 157 -10.43 7.33 26.59
N ALA A 158 -9.11 7.52 26.54
CA ALA A 158 -8.45 8.55 27.35
C ALA A 158 -7.15 9.02 26.71
N CYS A 159 -6.90 10.30 26.85
CA CYS A 159 -5.70 10.97 26.38
C CYS A 159 -4.41 10.18 26.58
N GLY A 160 -3.98 9.47 25.53
CA GLY A 160 -2.56 9.33 25.23
C GLY A 160 -1.69 8.46 26.12
N GLN A 161 -2.18 7.67 27.05
CA GLN A 161 -1.32 6.73 27.75
C GLN A 161 -0.97 5.54 26.84
N ARG A 162 0.31 5.46 26.48
CA ARG A 162 0.85 4.31 25.77
C ARG A 162 0.83 3.09 26.68
N MET A 163 0.16 2.03 26.23
CA MET A 163 0.02 0.78 27.00
C MET A 163 1.14 -0.22 26.72
N GLU A 164 1.49 -0.38 25.44
CA GLU A 164 2.42 -1.45 25.03
C GLU A 164 3.12 -1.06 23.72
N LYS A 165 4.37 -1.50 23.57
CA LYS A 165 5.09 -1.55 22.31
C LYS A 165 5.06 -2.97 21.78
N GLY A 166 4.67 -3.14 20.53
CA GLY A 166 4.66 -4.43 19.88
C GLY A 166 5.28 -4.42 18.50
N GLY A 167 5.57 -5.60 18.02
CA GLY A 167 5.99 -5.85 16.64
C GLY A 167 5.23 -7.04 16.09
N ALA A 168 5.01 -7.05 14.79
CA ALA A 168 4.43 -8.17 14.08
C ALA A 168 5.14 -8.36 12.74
N ASP A 169 5.33 -9.60 12.38
CA ASP A 169 5.88 -10.00 11.09
C ASP A 169 4.74 -10.52 10.21
N TYR A 170 4.76 -10.11 8.97
CA TYR A 170 3.78 -10.50 7.97
C TYR A 170 4.49 -11.07 6.74
N LEU A 171 4.03 -12.24 6.30
CA LEU A 171 4.43 -12.85 5.05
C LEU A 171 3.17 -13.09 4.22
N GLY A 172 3.11 -12.53 3.02
CA GLY A 172 1.93 -12.64 2.18
C GLY A 172 1.93 -11.63 1.03
N PRO A 173 0.75 -11.35 0.43
CA PRO A 173 0.62 -10.33 -0.61
C PRO A 173 1.06 -8.96 -0.09
N THR A 174 2.06 -8.36 -0.73
CA THR A 174 2.62 -7.05 -0.38
C THR A 174 2.45 -6.02 -1.50
N ARG A 175 2.05 -6.48 -2.69
CA ARG A 175 1.73 -5.61 -3.83
C ARG A 175 0.53 -6.17 -4.59
N VAL A 176 -0.43 -5.31 -4.86
CA VAL A 176 -1.56 -5.57 -5.76
C VAL A 176 -1.79 -4.30 -6.55
N SER A 177 -1.84 -4.38 -7.87
CA SER A 177 -2.15 -3.23 -8.73
C SER A 177 -3.05 -3.63 -9.90
N LEU A 178 -3.93 -2.72 -10.23
CA LEU A 178 -4.78 -2.73 -11.41
C LEU A 178 -4.94 -1.31 -11.93
#